data_4687d79849c2718159c1c12db8370c6f
#
_entry.id   4687d79849c2718159c1c12db8370c6f
#
_cell.length_a   1.000
_cell.length_b   1.000
_cell.length_c   1.000
_cell.angle_alpha   90.00
_cell.angle_beta   90.00
_cell.angle_gamma   90.00
#
_symmetry.space_group_name_H-M   'P 1'
#
loop_
_entity.id
_entity.type
_entity.pdbx_description
1 polymer ?
#
loop_
_entity_poly.entity_id
_entity_poly.type
_entity_poly.pdbx_seq_one_letter_code
_entity_poly.pdbx_strand_id
1 'polypeptide(L)'
;AEKQGVDQKHLKGTLQNDILKEFIAQKEWIFPPEPSMRIITDMIQYCTEYLPFYNTISISGYHIREAGSTAVQELAFTLADGFTYVDYAIRSGMNVDDFAPRLSFFFNSHLDFFEEIAKYRAARRIWARKMKNKYNAKNPKSLKLRFHTQTAGCSLTAQQPEINIARTGFQAMAAVLGGTQSLHTNSMDETLALPTEKAAQIALRTQQLVAYETGLPNVVDPLGGSWYIESLTDTLEEE
;
A
#
# COMPACT_ATOMS: atom_id res chain seq x y z
N ALA A 1 -1.73 3.91 -26.43
CA ALA A 1 -0.71 4.96 -26.64
C ALA A 1 -0.28 5.00 -28.11
N GLU A 2 0.35 3.96 -28.65
CA GLU A 2 0.87 3.90 -30.03
C GLU A 2 -0.16 4.26 -31.09
N LYS A 3 -1.36 3.67 -31.05
CA LYS A 3 -2.46 3.99 -32.00
C LYS A 3 -2.92 5.45 -31.96
N GLN A 4 -2.62 6.15 -30.86
CA GLN A 4 -2.95 7.56 -30.64
C GLN A 4 -1.74 8.48 -30.84
N GLY A 5 -0.58 7.96 -31.28
CA GLY A 5 0.65 8.70 -31.45
C GLY A 5 1.29 9.20 -30.17
N VAL A 6 0.98 8.58 -29.02
CA VAL A 6 1.56 8.94 -27.72
C VAL A 6 2.72 8.01 -27.41
N ASP A 7 3.89 8.58 -27.14
CA ASP A 7 5.09 7.84 -26.73
C ASP A 7 4.84 7.18 -25.37
N GLN A 8 5.15 5.89 -25.27
CA GLN A 8 4.94 5.11 -24.04
C GLN A 8 5.67 5.68 -22.82
N LYS A 9 6.77 6.39 -23.00
CA LYS A 9 7.51 7.04 -21.91
C LYS A 9 6.70 8.08 -21.14
N HIS A 10 5.59 8.58 -21.70
CA HIS A 10 4.68 9.52 -21.04
C HIS A 10 3.57 8.84 -20.23
N LEU A 11 3.45 7.51 -20.33
CA LEU A 11 2.44 6.77 -19.61
C LEU A 11 2.71 6.81 -18.10
N LYS A 12 1.63 6.98 -17.34
CA LYS A 12 1.63 6.96 -15.88
C LYS A 12 0.61 5.91 -15.41
N GLY A 13 0.94 5.21 -14.37
CA GLY A 13 0.06 4.19 -13.79
C GLY A 13 0.77 3.35 -12.74
N THR A 14 0.07 2.35 -12.26
CA THR A 14 0.57 1.35 -11.32
C THR A 14 0.04 -0.01 -11.73
N LEU A 15 0.91 -1.02 -11.78
CA LEU A 15 0.51 -2.40 -11.98
C LEU A 15 0.17 -3.05 -10.64
N GLN A 16 -0.95 -3.77 -10.59
CA GLN A 16 -1.29 -4.63 -9.46
C GLN A 16 -0.94 -6.08 -9.81
N ASN A 17 0.35 -6.36 -9.85
CA ASN A 17 0.93 -7.60 -10.31
C ASN A 17 1.78 -8.30 -9.24
N ASP A 18 1.53 -8.01 -7.97
CA ASP A 18 2.15 -8.71 -6.85
C ASP A 18 1.68 -10.17 -6.83
N ILE A 19 2.57 -11.09 -7.25
CA ILE A 19 2.25 -12.51 -7.31
C ILE A 19 2.42 -13.20 -5.96
N LEU A 20 3.31 -12.71 -5.10
CA LEU A 20 3.56 -13.34 -3.80
C LEU A 20 2.32 -13.24 -2.90
N LYS A 21 1.63 -12.10 -2.90
CA LYS A 21 0.37 -11.96 -2.16
C LYS A 21 -0.72 -12.93 -2.67
N GLU A 22 -0.69 -13.29 -3.95
CA GLU A 22 -1.64 -14.27 -4.50
C GLU A 22 -1.44 -15.66 -3.89
N PHE A 23 -0.17 -16.09 -3.73
CA PHE A 23 0.13 -17.35 -3.05
C PHE A 23 -0.23 -17.30 -1.55
N ILE A 24 -0.08 -16.14 -0.91
CA ILE A 24 -0.36 -15.97 0.53
C ILE A 24 -1.87 -15.88 0.80
N ALA A 25 -2.60 -15.04 0.05
CA ALA A 25 -3.95 -14.61 0.42
C ALA A 25 -5.04 -14.90 -0.62
N GLN A 26 -4.89 -14.44 -1.88
CA GLN A 26 -5.98 -14.47 -2.87
C GLN A 26 -6.08 -15.79 -3.64
N LYS A 27 -4.96 -16.52 -3.77
CA LYS A 27 -4.88 -17.82 -4.46
C LYS A 27 -5.22 -17.76 -5.96
N GLU A 28 -4.92 -16.63 -6.59
CA GLU A 28 -5.16 -16.37 -8.03
C GLU A 28 -3.83 -16.41 -8.79
N TRP A 29 -3.30 -17.61 -9.06
CA TRP A 29 -2.06 -17.79 -9.82
C TRP A 29 -2.27 -18.79 -10.97
N ILE A 30 -1.43 -18.64 -12.02
CA ILE A 30 -1.41 -19.55 -13.18
C ILE A 30 -0.15 -20.42 -13.16
N PHE A 31 0.99 -19.83 -12.81
CA PHE A 31 2.30 -20.48 -12.82
C PHE A 31 2.83 -20.72 -11.40
N PRO A 32 3.74 -21.69 -11.19
CA PRO A 32 4.48 -21.82 -9.94
C PRO A 32 5.28 -20.55 -9.58
N PRO A 33 5.76 -20.41 -8.32
CA PRO A 33 6.43 -19.20 -7.85
C PRO A 33 7.59 -18.73 -8.74
N GLU A 34 8.55 -19.58 -9.06
CA GLU A 34 9.75 -19.20 -9.81
C GLU A 34 9.46 -18.63 -11.22
N PRO A 35 8.65 -19.27 -12.09
CA PRO A 35 8.26 -18.68 -13.36
C PRO A 35 7.48 -17.36 -13.19
N SER A 36 6.63 -17.26 -12.17
CA SER A 36 5.88 -16.05 -11.86
C SER A 36 6.82 -14.91 -11.47
N MET A 37 7.81 -15.16 -10.60
CA MET A 37 8.79 -14.18 -10.19
C MET A 37 9.65 -13.71 -11.36
N ARG A 38 9.99 -14.60 -12.31
CA ARG A 38 10.69 -14.20 -13.54
C ARG A 38 9.86 -13.19 -14.33
N ILE A 39 8.57 -13.45 -14.55
CA ILE A 39 7.68 -12.54 -15.28
C ILE A 39 7.63 -11.17 -14.60
N ILE A 40 7.47 -11.14 -13.28
CA ILE A 40 7.45 -9.86 -12.52
C ILE A 40 8.78 -9.12 -12.66
N THR A 41 9.90 -9.83 -12.57
CA THR A 41 11.23 -9.23 -12.73
C THR A 41 11.42 -8.64 -14.13
N ASP A 42 11.01 -9.36 -15.18
CA ASP A 42 11.04 -8.88 -16.57
C ASP A 42 10.16 -7.63 -16.73
N MET A 43 8.98 -7.58 -16.08
CA MET A 43 8.10 -6.41 -16.07
C MET A 43 8.75 -5.22 -15.37
N ILE A 44 9.41 -5.43 -14.21
CA ILE A 44 10.14 -4.37 -13.51
C ILE A 44 11.22 -3.81 -14.40
N GLN A 45 12.01 -4.67 -15.06
CA GLN A 45 13.07 -4.27 -15.97
C GLN A 45 12.52 -3.46 -17.16
N TYR A 46 11.51 -3.98 -17.83
CA TYR A 46 10.90 -3.30 -18.98
C TYR A 46 10.35 -1.92 -18.59
N CYS A 47 9.60 -1.84 -17.49
CA CYS A 47 9.05 -0.57 -17.03
C CYS A 47 10.14 0.42 -16.62
N THR A 48 11.22 -0.04 -16.00
CA THR A 48 12.35 0.82 -15.62
C THR A 48 13.00 1.44 -16.85
N GLU A 49 13.14 0.67 -17.94
CA GLU A 49 13.78 1.11 -19.16
C GLU A 49 12.86 1.99 -20.04
N TYR A 50 11.60 1.60 -20.23
CA TYR A 50 10.71 2.20 -21.24
C TYR A 50 9.58 3.06 -20.67
N LEU A 51 9.23 2.91 -19.38
CA LEU A 51 8.08 3.56 -18.73
C LEU A 51 8.49 4.31 -17.45
N PRO A 52 9.32 5.35 -17.53
CA PRO A 52 9.98 5.97 -16.38
C PRO A 52 9.00 6.58 -15.34
N PHE A 53 7.74 6.81 -15.72
CA PHE A 53 6.71 7.34 -14.84
C PHE A 53 5.70 6.29 -14.34
N TYR A 54 5.93 5.02 -14.69
CA TYR A 54 5.06 3.93 -14.29
C TYR A 54 5.55 3.29 -12.96
N ASN A 55 4.65 3.02 -12.04
CA ASN A 55 4.98 2.20 -10.87
C ASN A 55 4.93 0.74 -11.31
N THR A 56 6.06 0.06 -11.19
CA THR A 56 6.27 -1.25 -11.79
C THR A 56 5.52 -2.37 -11.08
N ILE A 57 5.17 -2.15 -9.83
CA ILE A 57 4.43 -3.09 -8.98
C ILE A 57 3.72 -2.34 -7.84
N SER A 58 2.59 -2.88 -7.40
CA SER A 58 1.92 -2.56 -6.14
C SER A 58 2.04 -3.77 -5.20
N ILE A 59 2.94 -3.69 -4.23
CA ILE A 59 3.20 -4.76 -3.25
C ILE A 59 2.14 -4.66 -2.17
N SER A 60 1.31 -5.70 -2.02
CA SER A 60 -0.01 -5.56 -1.40
C SER A 60 -0.18 -6.36 -0.11
N GLY A 61 -0.19 -5.66 1.02
CA GLY A 61 -0.62 -6.16 2.32
C GLY A 61 -2.14 -6.15 2.51
N TYR A 62 -2.86 -5.30 1.78
CA TYR A 62 -4.32 -5.20 1.89
C TYR A 62 -5.02 -6.56 1.86
N HIS A 63 -4.74 -7.37 0.86
CA HIS A 63 -5.37 -8.68 0.67
C HIS A 63 -4.99 -9.66 1.77
N ILE A 64 -3.77 -9.57 2.30
CA ILE A 64 -3.29 -10.38 3.42
C ILE A 64 -4.10 -10.05 4.69
N ARG A 65 -4.34 -8.75 4.94
CA ARG A 65 -5.16 -8.29 6.06
C ARG A 65 -6.63 -8.71 5.91
N GLU A 66 -7.19 -8.54 4.73
CA GLU A 66 -8.57 -8.96 4.42
C GLU A 66 -8.77 -10.48 4.58
N ALA A 67 -7.71 -11.27 4.36
CA ALA A 67 -7.71 -12.72 4.60
C ALA A 67 -7.61 -13.11 6.09
N GLY A 68 -7.50 -12.14 7.01
CA GLY A 68 -7.56 -12.34 8.46
C GLY A 68 -6.24 -12.24 9.22
N SER A 69 -5.18 -11.70 8.62
CA SER A 69 -3.93 -11.44 9.33
C SER A 69 -4.06 -10.31 10.35
N THR A 70 -3.17 -10.28 11.35
CA THR A 70 -2.98 -9.14 12.24
C THR A 70 -2.27 -8.00 11.52
N ALA A 71 -2.23 -6.80 12.14
CA ALA A 71 -1.47 -5.66 11.60
C ALA A 71 0.03 -5.97 11.48
N VAL A 72 0.60 -6.66 12.47
CA VAL A 72 2.00 -7.11 12.46
C VAL A 72 2.26 -8.08 11.31
N GLN A 73 1.39 -9.07 11.13
CA GLN A 73 1.51 -10.05 10.04
C GLN A 73 1.36 -9.40 8.66
N GLU A 74 0.40 -8.47 8.49
CA GLU A 74 0.28 -7.67 7.28
C GLU A 74 1.59 -6.95 6.98
N LEU A 75 2.12 -6.22 7.97
CA LEU A 75 3.36 -5.46 7.84
C LEU A 75 4.55 -6.37 7.48
N ALA A 76 4.75 -7.44 8.23
CA ALA A 76 5.86 -8.36 8.06
C ALA A 76 5.84 -9.05 6.68
N PHE A 77 4.70 -9.61 6.28
CA PHE A 77 4.58 -10.32 5.01
C PHE A 77 4.70 -9.36 3.81
N THR A 78 4.07 -8.19 3.89
CA THR A 78 4.17 -7.18 2.82
C THR A 78 5.61 -6.71 2.60
N LEU A 79 6.33 -6.44 3.69
CA LEU A 79 7.74 -6.02 3.57
C LEU A 79 8.64 -7.17 3.13
N ALA A 80 8.37 -8.42 3.56
CA ALA A 80 9.08 -9.60 3.08
C ALA A 80 8.90 -9.78 1.57
N ASP A 81 7.68 -9.65 1.05
CA ASP A 81 7.39 -9.66 -0.38
C ASP A 81 8.16 -8.55 -1.09
N GLY A 82 8.13 -7.33 -0.55
CA GLY A 82 8.86 -6.19 -1.09
C GLY A 82 10.37 -6.44 -1.20
N PHE A 83 10.98 -6.95 -0.16
CA PHE A 83 12.41 -7.29 -0.17
C PHE A 83 12.72 -8.47 -1.11
N THR A 84 11.80 -9.41 -1.25
CA THR A 84 11.94 -10.51 -2.21
C THR A 84 11.97 -9.99 -3.64
N TYR A 85 11.07 -9.07 -4.01
CA TYR A 85 11.11 -8.44 -5.34
C TYR A 85 12.42 -7.67 -5.58
N VAL A 86 12.91 -6.95 -4.56
CA VAL A 86 14.21 -6.27 -4.65
C VAL A 86 15.35 -7.27 -4.87
N ASP A 87 15.38 -8.38 -4.12
CA ASP A 87 16.40 -9.42 -4.25
C ASP A 87 16.38 -10.05 -5.66
N TYR A 88 15.20 -10.33 -6.23
CA TYR A 88 15.07 -10.87 -7.59
C TYR A 88 15.53 -9.87 -8.66
N ALA A 89 15.15 -8.60 -8.56
CA ALA A 89 15.59 -7.57 -9.50
C ALA A 89 17.12 -7.37 -9.47
N ILE A 90 17.74 -7.37 -8.28
CA ILE A 90 19.19 -7.26 -8.15
C ILE A 90 19.89 -8.51 -8.72
N ARG A 91 19.38 -9.72 -8.48
CA ARG A 91 19.93 -10.97 -9.04
C ARG A 91 19.85 -10.99 -10.57
N SER A 92 18.88 -10.33 -11.18
CA SER A 92 18.79 -10.17 -12.64
C SER A 92 19.76 -9.14 -13.21
N GLY A 93 20.56 -8.48 -12.37
CA GLY A 93 21.59 -7.50 -12.78
C GLY A 93 21.16 -6.05 -12.72
N MET A 94 19.97 -5.74 -12.20
CA MET A 94 19.50 -4.35 -12.08
C MET A 94 20.17 -3.64 -10.90
N ASN A 95 20.44 -2.33 -11.07
CA ASN A 95 20.87 -1.48 -9.95
C ASN A 95 19.62 -1.08 -9.13
N VAL A 96 19.72 -1.20 -7.81
CA VAL A 96 18.61 -0.90 -6.89
C VAL A 96 18.05 0.50 -7.06
N ASP A 97 18.89 1.49 -7.31
CA ASP A 97 18.48 2.90 -7.43
C ASP A 97 17.76 3.21 -8.76
N ASP A 98 17.79 2.31 -9.73
CA ASP A 98 17.10 2.50 -11.00
C ASP A 98 15.61 2.10 -10.89
N PHE A 99 15.28 1.05 -10.14
CA PHE A 99 13.91 0.55 -10.05
C PHE A 99 13.21 0.85 -8.71
N ALA A 100 13.94 0.83 -7.58
CA ALA A 100 13.31 0.98 -6.25
C ALA A 100 12.51 2.29 -6.08
N PRO A 101 12.89 3.44 -6.68
CA PRO A 101 12.07 4.65 -6.64
C PRO A 101 10.67 4.49 -7.21
N ARG A 102 10.42 3.44 -8.01
CA ARG A 102 9.12 3.18 -8.67
C ARG A 102 8.35 2.02 -8.05
N LEU A 103 8.88 1.35 -7.05
CA LEU A 103 8.11 0.41 -6.25
C LEU A 103 7.04 1.16 -5.46
N SER A 104 5.86 0.58 -5.36
CA SER A 104 4.76 1.09 -4.56
C SER A 104 4.16 -0.02 -3.72
N PHE A 105 3.46 0.36 -2.67
CA PHE A 105 2.85 -0.56 -1.71
C PHE A 105 1.35 -0.30 -1.60
N PHE A 106 0.64 -1.27 -1.04
CA PHE A 106 -0.77 -1.17 -0.80
C PHE A 106 -1.10 -1.80 0.55
N PHE A 107 -1.55 -1.00 1.50
CA PHE A 107 -1.91 -1.42 2.85
C PHE A 107 -3.39 -1.30 3.14
N ASN A 108 -3.84 -2.08 4.10
CA ASN A 108 -5.16 -1.97 4.71
C ASN A 108 -5.16 -0.87 5.79
N SER A 109 -6.33 -0.28 6.07
CA SER A 109 -6.57 0.53 7.26
C SER A 109 -7.76 -0.03 8.03
N HIS A 110 -7.51 -0.65 9.17
CA HIS A 110 -8.51 -1.27 10.04
C HIS A 110 -8.97 -0.32 11.15
N LEU A 111 -9.73 -0.83 12.12
CA LEU A 111 -10.39 -0.01 13.15
C LEU A 111 -9.52 0.29 14.38
N ASP A 112 -8.44 -0.47 14.63
CA ASP A 112 -7.52 -0.09 15.69
C ASP A 112 -6.69 1.13 15.26
N PHE A 113 -7.22 2.30 15.62
CA PHE A 113 -6.84 3.59 15.08
C PHE A 113 -5.35 3.89 15.25
N PHE A 114 -4.82 3.67 16.44
CA PHE A 114 -3.42 3.97 16.75
C PHE A 114 -2.48 2.90 16.20
N GLU A 115 -2.89 1.64 16.22
CA GLU A 115 -2.12 0.54 15.64
C GLU A 115 -1.89 0.76 14.14
N GLU A 116 -2.93 1.16 13.39
CA GLU A 116 -2.82 1.44 11.96
C GLU A 116 -1.86 2.60 11.68
N ILE A 117 -1.91 3.69 12.45
CA ILE A 117 -0.98 4.82 12.30
C ILE A 117 0.46 4.36 12.59
N ALA A 118 0.67 3.63 13.67
CA ALA A 118 1.98 3.11 14.05
C ALA A 118 2.53 2.11 13.02
N LYS A 119 1.69 1.25 12.45
CA LYS A 119 2.04 0.31 11.38
C LYS A 119 2.65 1.02 10.17
N TYR A 120 2.05 2.10 9.68
CA TYR A 120 2.60 2.83 8.54
C TYR A 120 3.90 3.56 8.88
N ARG A 121 4.05 4.04 10.11
CA ARG A 121 5.31 4.63 10.59
C ARG A 121 6.41 3.59 10.65
N ALA A 122 6.15 2.42 11.24
CA ALA A 122 7.06 1.27 11.27
C ALA A 122 7.44 0.81 9.85
N ALA A 123 6.45 0.67 8.95
CA ALA A 123 6.68 0.27 7.56
C ALA A 123 7.73 1.16 6.86
N ARG A 124 7.56 2.49 6.95
CA ARG A 124 8.52 3.44 6.35
C ARG A 124 9.90 3.34 6.96
N ARG A 125 9.98 3.16 8.26
CA ARG A 125 11.24 3.09 9.02
C ARG A 125 12.01 1.82 8.69
N ILE A 126 11.34 0.66 8.71
CA ILE A 126 11.92 -0.63 8.34
C ILE A 126 12.42 -0.62 6.90
N TRP A 127 11.57 -0.15 5.96
CA TRP A 127 11.93 -0.05 4.55
C TRP A 127 13.19 0.78 4.34
N ALA A 128 13.20 2.00 4.86
CA ALA A 128 14.33 2.91 4.70
C ALA A 128 15.64 2.34 5.25
N ARG A 129 15.59 1.74 6.44
CA ARG A 129 16.76 1.09 7.07
C ARG A 129 17.27 -0.09 6.25
N LYS A 130 16.37 -0.96 5.78
CA LYS A 130 16.73 -2.15 5.00
C LYS A 130 17.31 -1.76 3.64
N MET A 131 16.67 -0.82 2.92
CA MET A 131 17.15 -0.33 1.63
C MET A 131 18.54 0.30 1.76
N LYS A 132 18.77 1.08 2.81
CA LYS A 132 20.07 1.71 3.06
C LYS A 132 21.14 0.69 3.46
N ASN A 133 20.83 -0.20 4.41
CA ASN A 133 21.84 -1.03 5.08
C ASN A 133 22.10 -2.34 4.36
N LYS A 134 21.06 -3.02 3.83
CA LYS A 134 21.22 -4.30 3.11
C LYS A 134 21.53 -4.08 1.63
N TYR A 135 20.79 -3.16 0.98
CA TYR A 135 20.89 -2.99 -0.47
C TYR A 135 21.79 -1.82 -0.89
N ASN A 136 22.31 -1.05 0.10
CA ASN A 136 23.23 0.06 -0.15
C ASN A 136 22.68 1.12 -1.11
N ALA A 137 21.35 1.30 -1.12
CA ALA A 137 20.67 2.31 -1.94
C ALA A 137 21.19 3.71 -1.60
N LYS A 138 21.51 4.50 -2.64
CA LYS A 138 22.05 5.86 -2.52
C LYS A 138 21.01 6.93 -2.85
N ASN A 139 20.05 6.60 -3.72
CA ASN A 139 19.01 7.55 -4.11
C ASN A 139 18.01 7.71 -2.95
N PRO A 140 17.81 8.95 -2.44
CA PRO A 140 16.84 9.18 -1.36
C PRO A 140 15.40 8.72 -1.72
N LYS A 141 15.06 8.66 -3.01
CA LYS A 141 13.75 8.15 -3.45
C LYS A 141 13.60 6.65 -3.27
N SER A 142 14.70 5.88 -3.32
CA SER A 142 14.71 4.44 -3.05
C SER A 142 14.41 4.12 -1.59
N LEU A 143 14.69 5.05 -0.67
CA LEU A 143 14.44 4.88 0.76
C LEU A 143 13.00 5.21 1.16
N LYS A 144 12.19 5.76 0.25
CA LYS A 144 10.81 6.16 0.52
C LYS A 144 9.87 4.99 0.22
N LEU A 145 9.16 4.52 1.24
CA LEU A 145 8.03 3.62 1.07
C LEU A 145 6.80 4.47 0.71
N ARG A 146 6.34 4.35 -0.54
CA ARG A 146 5.13 5.01 -1.03
C ARG A 146 4.02 3.99 -1.09
N PHE A 147 2.85 4.33 -0.55
CA PHE A 147 1.77 3.38 -0.47
C PHE A 147 0.39 4.00 -0.71
N HIS A 148 -0.47 3.20 -1.27
CA HIS A 148 -1.91 3.37 -1.27
C HIS A 148 -2.50 2.71 -0.02
N THR A 149 -3.59 3.24 0.49
CA THR A 149 -4.36 2.60 1.57
C THR A 149 -5.81 2.44 1.14
N GLN A 150 -6.37 1.28 1.46
CA GLN A 150 -7.82 1.05 1.40
C GLN A 150 -8.33 0.74 2.80
N THR A 151 -9.47 1.29 3.14
CA THR A 151 -10.17 0.97 4.39
C THR A 151 -10.59 -0.50 4.42
N ALA A 152 -10.61 -1.12 5.60
CA ALA A 152 -10.82 -2.56 5.75
C ALA A 152 -12.25 -2.97 5.41
N GLY A 153 -12.44 -3.71 4.31
CA GLY A 153 -13.72 -4.29 3.94
C GLY A 153 -14.19 -5.34 4.96
N CYS A 154 -13.27 -6.16 5.46
CA CYS A 154 -13.56 -7.21 6.46
C CYS A 154 -14.06 -6.67 7.80
N SER A 155 -13.93 -5.39 8.08
CA SER A 155 -14.44 -4.74 9.30
C SER A 155 -15.89 -4.29 9.19
N LEU A 156 -16.45 -4.26 7.98
CA LEU A 156 -17.79 -3.75 7.72
C LEU A 156 -18.83 -4.88 7.96
N THR A 157 -20.05 -4.48 8.30
CA THR A 157 -21.13 -5.42 8.62
C THR A 157 -22.34 -5.22 7.72
N ALA A 158 -23.05 -6.30 7.42
CA ALA A 158 -24.31 -6.25 6.69
C ALA A 158 -25.43 -5.64 7.53
N GLN A 159 -25.36 -5.83 8.87
CA GLN A 159 -26.31 -5.25 9.82
C GLN A 159 -25.99 -3.76 10.02
N GLN A 160 -27.01 -2.93 9.98
CA GLN A 160 -26.88 -1.47 10.14
C GLN A 160 -25.79 -0.87 9.23
N PRO A 161 -25.95 -0.99 7.91
CA PRO A 161 -24.91 -0.59 6.95
C PRO A 161 -24.53 0.88 7.03
N GLU A 162 -25.42 1.76 7.53
CA GLU A 162 -25.15 3.17 7.76
C GLU A 162 -24.00 3.39 8.76
N ILE A 163 -23.81 2.49 9.74
CA ILE A 163 -22.70 2.57 10.70
C ILE A 163 -21.34 2.30 10.01
N ASN A 164 -21.34 1.62 8.87
CA ASN A 164 -20.13 1.44 8.07
C ASN A 164 -19.54 2.77 7.58
N ILE A 165 -20.36 3.81 7.41
CA ILE A 165 -19.88 5.16 7.08
C ILE A 165 -18.93 5.68 8.15
N ALA A 166 -19.31 5.53 9.43
CA ALA A 166 -18.46 5.93 10.55
C ALA A 166 -17.18 5.08 10.64
N ARG A 167 -17.29 3.75 10.47
CA ARG A 167 -16.11 2.85 10.44
C ARG A 167 -15.12 3.28 9.37
N THR A 168 -15.60 3.46 8.16
CA THR A 168 -14.77 3.91 7.03
C THR A 168 -14.17 5.30 7.27
N GLY A 169 -14.89 6.20 7.91
CA GLY A 169 -14.39 7.53 8.28
C GLY A 169 -13.21 7.46 9.25
N PHE A 170 -13.29 6.67 10.31
CA PHE A 170 -12.18 6.47 11.24
C PHE A 170 -10.97 5.81 10.59
N GLN A 171 -11.19 4.81 9.76
CA GLN A 171 -10.13 4.13 9.01
C GLN A 171 -9.44 5.09 8.03
N ALA A 172 -10.21 5.92 7.32
CA ALA A 172 -9.67 6.95 6.42
C ALA A 172 -8.81 7.97 7.19
N MET A 173 -9.25 8.40 8.37
CA MET A 173 -8.47 9.28 9.24
C MET A 173 -7.16 8.64 9.68
N ALA A 174 -7.19 7.36 10.10
CA ALA A 174 -5.98 6.63 10.47
C ALA A 174 -4.99 6.54 9.30
N ALA A 175 -5.46 6.25 8.09
CA ALA A 175 -4.63 6.22 6.89
C ALA A 175 -3.97 7.57 6.59
N VAL A 176 -4.71 8.67 6.70
CA VAL A 176 -4.21 10.03 6.45
C VAL A 176 -3.19 10.43 7.51
N LEU A 177 -3.49 10.23 8.79
CA LEU A 177 -2.56 10.48 9.90
C LEU A 177 -1.32 9.59 9.82
N GLY A 178 -1.47 8.38 9.28
CA GLY A 178 -0.37 7.46 9.01
C GLY A 178 0.46 7.83 7.77
N GLY A 179 0.04 8.82 6.98
CA GLY A 179 0.83 9.39 5.87
C GLY A 179 0.70 8.64 4.54
N THR A 180 -0.49 8.10 4.23
CA THR A 180 -0.77 7.50 2.91
C THR A 180 -0.66 8.51 1.77
N GLN A 181 -0.23 8.07 0.58
CA GLN A 181 -0.15 8.92 -0.61
C GLN A 181 -1.45 8.92 -1.43
N SER A 182 -2.23 7.85 -1.33
CA SER A 182 -3.57 7.78 -1.94
C SER A 182 -4.48 6.91 -1.08
N LEU A 183 -5.78 7.12 -1.18
CA LEU A 183 -6.75 6.51 -0.30
C LEU A 183 -7.97 6.03 -1.10
N HIS A 184 -8.42 4.81 -0.81
CA HIS A 184 -9.74 4.31 -1.17
C HIS A 184 -10.57 4.13 0.10
N THR A 185 -11.83 4.55 0.04
CA THR A 185 -12.84 4.35 1.09
C THR A 185 -13.91 3.39 0.60
N ASN A 186 -14.13 2.31 1.32
CA ASN A 186 -15.18 1.35 1.00
C ASN A 186 -16.57 2.00 1.18
N SER A 187 -17.52 1.60 0.37
CA SER A 187 -18.89 2.04 0.51
C SER A 187 -19.62 1.33 1.66
N MET A 188 -20.68 1.95 2.17
CA MET A 188 -21.43 1.41 3.31
C MET A 188 -22.09 0.07 3.03
N ASP A 189 -22.33 -0.26 1.77
CA ASP A 189 -22.98 -1.48 1.30
C ASP A 189 -21.99 -2.55 0.78
N GLU A 190 -20.70 -2.37 1.06
CA GLU A 190 -19.59 -3.26 0.64
C GLU A 190 -19.87 -4.75 0.92
N THR A 191 -20.48 -5.04 2.06
CA THR A 191 -20.78 -6.42 2.48
C THR A 191 -22.03 -7.01 1.84
N LEU A 192 -22.79 -6.21 1.08
CA LEU A 192 -24.07 -6.62 0.50
C LEU A 192 -23.95 -6.92 -1.00
N ALA A 193 -23.29 -6.02 -1.73
CA ALA A 193 -23.12 -6.12 -3.19
C ALA A 193 -22.13 -5.07 -3.70
N LEU A 194 -22.02 -4.95 -5.03
CA LEU A 194 -21.39 -3.79 -5.66
C LEU A 194 -22.10 -2.49 -5.20
N PRO A 195 -21.35 -1.40 -5.02
CA PRO A 195 -21.90 -0.19 -4.41
C PRO A 195 -23.02 0.42 -5.24
N THR A 196 -24.08 0.87 -4.56
CA THR A 196 -25.06 1.75 -5.16
C THR A 196 -24.46 3.11 -5.44
N GLU A 197 -25.05 3.87 -6.36
CA GLU A 197 -24.58 5.24 -6.68
C GLU A 197 -24.51 6.11 -5.43
N LYS A 198 -25.52 6.06 -4.56
CA LYS A 198 -25.56 6.79 -3.29
C LYS A 198 -24.42 6.36 -2.35
N ALA A 199 -24.18 5.06 -2.21
CA ALA A 199 -23.14 4.55 -1.34
C ALA A 199 -21.74 4.93 -1.85
N ALA A 200 -21.50 4.84 -3.16
CA ALA A 200 -20.27 5.28 -3.80
C ALA A 200 -20.02 6.79 -3.62
N GLN A 201 -21.09 7.59 -3.76
CA GLN A 201 -21.01 9.04 -3.51
C GLN A 201 -20.65 9.35 -2.05
N ILE A 202 -21.24 8.67 -1.08
CA ILE A 202 -20.92 8.84 0.35
C ILE A 202 -19.46 8.49 0.61
N ALA A 203 -18.99 7.36 0.07
CA ALA A 203 -17.59 6.94 0.21
C ALA A 203 -16.62 8.00 -0.35
N LEU A 204 -16.88 8.55 -1.53
CA LEU A 204 -16.09 9.64 -2.10
C LEU A 204 -16.16 10.91 -1.25
N ARG A 205 -17.35 11.29 -0.77
CA ARG A 205 -17.54 12.48 0.08
C ARG A 205 -16.83 12.33 1.43
N THR A 206 -16.72 11.12 1.97
CA THR A 206 -15.93 10.85 3.18
C THR A 206 -14.47 11.26 3.00
N GLN A 207 -13.85 10.96 1.86
CA GLN A 207 -12.49 11.43 1.56
C GLN A 207 -12.41 12.95 1.46
N GLN A 208 -13.39 13.58 0.81
CA GLN A 208 -13.43 15.04 0.66
C GLN A 208 -13.64 15.74 2.00
N LEU A 209 -14.46 15.19 2.90
CA LEU A 209 -14.61 15.67 4.26
C LEU A 209 -13.28 15.67 5.00
N VAL A 210 -12.54 14.55 4.95
CA VAL A 210 -11.21 14.45 5.55
C VAL A 210 -10.25 15.48 4.94
N ALA A 211 -10.27 15.66 3.62
CA ALA A 211 -9.35 16.55 2.90
C ALA A 211 -9.63 18.05 3.13
N TYR A 212 -10.88 18.45 3.29
CA TYR A 212 -11.25 19.86 3.24
C TYR A 212 -11.85 20.42 4.55
N GLU A 213 -12.32 19.57 5.47
CA GLU A 213 -13.05 20.04 6.64
C GLU A 213 -12.36 19.73 7.98
N THR A 214 -11.48 18.71 8.02
CA THR A 214 -10.86 18.27 9.29
C THR A 214 -9.57 18.99 9.66
N GLY A 215 -8.95 19.72 8.71
CA GLY A 215 -7.63 20.32 8.90
C GLY A 215 -6.46 19.34 8.93
N LEU A 216 -6.70 18.02 8.84
CA LEU A 216 -5.65 16.99 8.85
C LEU A 216 -4.55 17.20 7.79
N PRO A 217 -4.86 17.59 6.55
CA PRO A 217 -3.83 17.81 5.53
C PRO A 217 -2.91 19.02 5.77
N ASN A 218 -3.23 19.88 6.74
CA ASN A 218 -2.44 21.07 7.02
C ASN A 218 -1.20 20.81 7.87
N VAL A 219 -1.05 19.60 8.41
CA VAL A 219 0.04 19.20 9.29
C VAL A 219 0.68 17.91 8.83
N VAL A 220 1.97 17.76 9.13
CA VAL A 220 2.73 16.53 8.81
C VAL A 220 3.03 15.82 10.13
N ASP A 221 2.68 14.50 10.16
CA ASP A 221 2.93 13.63 11.30
C ASP A 221 2.53 14.24 12.67
N PRO A 222 1.25 14.66 12.83
CA PRO A 222 0.82 15.43 14.02
C PRO A 222 0.90 14.61 15.31
N LEU A 223 1.01 13.29 15.23
CA LEU A 223 1.16 12.39 16.38
C LEU A 223 2.64 12.05 16.67
N GLY A 224 3.56 12.55 15.86
CA GLY A 224 5.00 12.40 16.09
C GLY A 224 5.42 12.97 17.43
N GLY A 225 6.19 12.19 18.22
CA GLY A 225 6.59 12.54 19.58
C GLY A 225 5.56 12.19 20.67
N SER A 226 4.39 11.65 20.31
CA SER A 226 3.47 11.04 21.26
C SER A 226 4.12 9.79 21.88
N TRP A 227 4.25 9.75 23.19
CA TRP A 227 4.85 8.62 23.90
C TRP A 227 4.26 7.28 23.51
N TYR A 228 2.94 7.25 23.39
CA TYR A 228 2.21 6.01 23.02
C TYR A 228 2.49 5.61 21.56
N ILE A 229 2.39 6.55 20.63
CA ILE A 229 2.60 6.28 19.20
C ILE A 229 4.05 5.86 18.91
N GLU A 230 5.03 6.53 19.54
CA GLU A 230 6.43 6.14 19.36
C GLU A 230 6.69 4.74 19.92
N SER A 231 6.21 4.45 21.14
CA SER A 231 6.34 3.12 21.75
C SER A 231 5.66 2.03 20.91
N LEU A 232 4.44 2.28 20.43
CA LEU A 232 3.72 1.32 19.58
C LEU A 232 4.41 1.12 18.22
N THR A 233 4.98 2.18 17.65
CA THR A 233 5.77 2.10 16.42
C THR A 233 7.02 1.24 16.62
N ASP A 234 7.70 1.40 17.75
CA ASP A 234 8.89 0.60 18.08
C ASP A 234 8.52 -0.88 18.28
N THR A 235 7.44 -1.16 19.01
CA THR A 235 6.92 -2.53 19.18
C THR A 235 6.62 -3.20 17.83
N LEU A 236 5.90 -2.52 16.93
CA LEU A 236 5.57 -3.06 15.60
C LEU A 236 6.81 -3.24 14.68
N GLU A 237 7.89 -2.52 14.95
CA GLU A 237 9.16 -2.71 14.24
C GLU A 237 9.94 -3.92 14.78
N GLU A 238 9.84 -4.19 16.08
CA GLU A 238 10.55 -5.30 16.76
C GLU A 238 9.88 -6.66 16.50
N GLU A 239 8.54 -6.73 16.46
CA GLU A 239 7.76 -7.95 16.16
C GLU A 239 7.86 -8.37 14.69
#